data_02d244df335bb1ec4c6580596155ab9b
#
_entry.id   02d244df335bb1ec4c6580596155ab9b
#
_cell.length_a   1.000
_cell.length_b   1.000
_cell.length_c   1.000
_cell.angle_alpha   90.00
_cell.angle_beta   90.00
_cell.angle_gamma   90.00
#
_symmetry.space_group_name_H-M   'P 1'
#
loop_
_entity.id
_entity.type
_entity.pdbx_description
1 polymer ?
#
loop_
_entity_poly.entity_id
_entity_poly.type
_entity_poly.pdbx_seq_one_letter_code
_entity_poly.pdbx_strand_id
1 'polypeptide(L)'
;DIALFIHTQATISIAIIGNSITDGKCSTDNAQNRWPDVMSEMLQLKYKTTNQGVLNLGIGNNRVVVPGGFGVLAKERFDKDVLAQAGVKKVIIFEGINDIGAAKSGYSETVARQLIESYQAMIKKAKARRLKVYLGTITPFKGAGYYSPFHEAARQTVNEWIRNQAKNKEVDGILDFAKLLQDPKDDRRMKKEYVSNDWLHPNPTGYKVMGSYAAEIIK
;
A
#
# COMPACT_ATOMS: atom_id res chain seq x y z
N ASP A 1 17.63 -27.66 -0.40
CA ASP A 1 16.59 -28.57 -0.95
C ASP A 1 15.39 -27.76 -1.45
N ILE A 2 15.60 -27.09 -2.59
CA ILE A 2 14.58 -26.29 -3.30
C ILE A 2 13.63 -27.20 -4.12
N ALA A 3 13.93 -28.46 -4.27
CA ALA A 3 13.19 -29.41 -5.12
C ALA A 3 11.86 -29.93 -4.54
N LEU A 4 11.53 -29.64 -3.30
CA LEU A 4 10.33 -30.21 -2.64
C LEU A 4 9.05 -29.38 -2.82
N PHE A 5 9.10 -28.24 -3.51
CA PHE A 5 7.96 -27.35 -3.66
C PHE A 5 7.23 -27.45 -5.01
N ILE A 6 7.54 -28.42 -5.85
CA ILE A 6 7.02 -28.49 -7.23
C ILE A 6 5.75 -29.35 -7.36
N HIS A 7 5.08 -29.70 -6.29
CA HIS A 7 3.86 -30.50 -6.38
C HIS A 7 2.66 -29.77 -5.79
N THR A 8 2.34 -28.58 -6.33
CA THR A 8 1.11 -27.95 -5.88
C THR A 8 0.44 -27.13 -6.97
N GLN A 9 -0.89 -27.20 -6.96
CA GLN A 9 -1.87 -26.35 -7.60
C GLN A 9 -1.32 -25.02 -8.09
N ALA A 10 -1.80 -24.51 -9.22
CA ALA A 10 -1.42 -23.22 -9.79
C ALA A 10 -1.30 -22.14 -8.70
N THR A 11 -0.08 -21.79 -8.36
CA THR A 11 0.21 -20.75 -7.35
C THR A 11 -0.13 -19.41 -7.94
N ILE A 12 -0.91 -18.62 -7.23
CA ILE A 12 -1.17 -17.24 -7.59
C ILE A 12 -0.30 -16.30 -6.75
N SER A 13 0.07 -15.16 -7.32
CA SER A 13 0.81 -14.13 -6.60
C SER A 13 -0.03 -12.88 -6.39
N ILE A 14 0.12 -12.29 -5.21
CA ILE A 14 -0.41 -10.99 -4.85
C ILE A 14 0.76 -10.01 -4.90
N ALA A 15 0.79 -9.13 -5.88
CA ALA A 15 1.83 -8.11 -5.99
C ALA A 15 1.42 -6.86 -5.21
N ILE A 16 2.33 -6.32 -4.41
CA ILE A 16 2.08 -5.11 -3.61
C ILE A 16 3.08 -4.04 -4.02
N ILE A 17 2.62 -3.04 -4.76
CA ILE A 17 3.43 -1.87 -5.07
C ILE A 17 3.23 -0.80 -4.00
N GLY A 18 4.33 -0.30 -3.45
CA GLY A 18 4.28 0.61 -2.31
C GLY A 18 5.63 1.26 -1.98
N ASN A 19 5.62 2.08 -0.96
CA ASN A 19 6.77 2.84 -0.45
C ASN A 19 7.37 2.21 0.82
N SER A 20 8.02 3.04 1.66
CA SER A 20 8.65 2.61 2.90
C SER A 20 7.73 1.90 3.89
N ILE A 21 6.42 2.21 3.88
CA ILE A 21 5.46 1.53 4.76
C ILE A 21 5.24 0.09 4.29
N THR A 22 5.31 -0.16 3.00
CA THR A 22 5.22 -1.52 2.42
C THR A 22 6.56 -2.24 2.51
N ASP A 23 7.66 -1.56 2.24
CA ASP A 23 9.04 -2.04 2.41
C ASP A 23 9.30 -2.47 3.87
N GLY A 24 8.69 -1.78 4.84
CA GLY A 24 8.70 -2.16 6.25
C GLY A 24 9.59 -1.29 7.14
N LYS A 25 9.75 -0.02 6.81
CA LYS A 25 10.48 0.93 7.69
C LYS A 25 9.88 0.91 9.10
N CYS A 26 10.74 0.81 10.11
CA CYS A 26 10.38 0.68 11.53
C CYS A 26 9.73 -0.66 11.93
N SER A 27 9.77 -1.68 11.08
CA SER A 27 9.59 -3.06 11.49
C SER A 27 10.82 -3.55 12.27
N THR A 28 10.74 -4.72 12.86
CA THR A 28 11.88 -5.33 13.57
C THR A 28 12.77 -6.06 12.56
N ASP A 29 14.07 -5.81 12.62
CA ASP A 29 15.05 -6.46 11.73
C ASP A 29 14.94 -7.99 11.83
N ASN A 30 14.86 -8.62 10.67
CA ASN A 30 14.79 -10.09 10.50
C ASN A 30 13.58 -10.80 11.16
N ALA A 31 12.61 -10.06 11.73
CA ALA A 31 11.45 -10.66 12.39
C ALA A 31 10.28 -10.97 11.44
N GLN A 32 10.40 -10.67 10.15
CA GLN A 32 9.33 -10.89 9.16
C GLN A 32 7.97 -10.33 9.63
N ASN A 33 7.96 -9.14 10.20
CA ASN A 33 6.77 -8.52 10.80
C ASN A 33 6.33 -7.21 10.10
N ARG A 34 6.70 -7.05 8.83
CA ARG A 34 6.12 -6.04 7.94
C ARG A 34 4.67 -6.42 7.63
N TRP A 35 3.82 -5.47 7.30
CA TRP A 35 2.42 -5.80 7.03
C TRP A 35 2.21 -6.83 5.88
N PRO A 36 3.03 -6.85 4.79
CA PRO A 36 2.91 -7.91 3.79
C PRO A 36 3.29 -9.29 4.32
N ASP A 37 4.28 -9.39 5.24
CA ASP A 37 4.68 -10.65 5.86
C ASP A 37 3.55 -11.20 6.74
N VAL A 38 2.98 -10.33 7.60
CA VAL A 38 1.83 -10.70 8.44
C VAL A 38 0.62 -11.09 7.59
N MET A 39 0.36 -10.36 6.49
CA MET A 39 -0.72 -10.73 5.57
C MET A 39 -0.48 -12.13 4.98
N SER A 40 0.74 -12.44 4.54
CA SER A 40 1.10 -13.76 4.01
C SER A 40 0.90 -14.87 5.04
N GLU A 41 1.39 -14.67 6.26
CA GLU A 41 1.20 -15.61 7.35
C GLU A 41 -0.29 -15.87 7.64
N MET A 42 -1.09 -14.81 7.75
CA MET A 42 -2.53 -14.92 8.01
C MET A 42 -3.27 -15.64 6.88
N LEU A 43 -2.94 -15.36 5.61
CA LEU A 43 -3.51 -16.06 4.47
C LEU A 43 -3.23 -17.56 4.55
N GLN A 44 -2.01 -17.95 4.88
CA GLN A 44 -1.60 -19.36 4.94
C GLN A 44 -2.13 -20.06 6.19
N LEU A 45 -1.92 -19.49 7.38
CA LEU A 45 -2.19 -20.18 8.64
C LEU A 45 -3.65 -20.07 9.07
N LYS A 46 -4.26 -18.90 8.96
CA LYS A 46 -5.64 -18.66 9.38
C LYS A 46 -6.66 -18.99 8.29
N TYR A 47 -6.43 -18.48 7.09
CA TYR A 47 -7.40 -18.62 5.98
C TYR A 47 -7.13 -19.84 5.09
N LYS A 48 -6.03 -20.58 5.33
CA LYS A 48 -5.65 -21.80 4.60
C LYS A 48 -5.52 -21.61 3.08
N THR A 49 -5.22 -20.40 2.64
CA THR A 49 -4.99 -20.09 1.22
C THR A 49 -3.51 -20.30 0.86
N THR A 50 -3.06 -21.55 0.98
CA THR A 50 -1.64 -21.95 0.84
C THR A 50 -1.10 -21.83 -0.59
N ASN A 51 -1.97 -21.59 -1.57
CA ASN A 51 -1.60 -21.37 -2.97
C ASN A 51 -1.41 -19.89 -3.33
N GLN A 52 -1.41 -18.98 -2.37
CA GLN A 52 -1.21 -17.55 -2.60
C GLN A 52 0.13 -17.07 -2.04
N GLY A 53 1.04 -16.62 -2.92
CA GLY A 53 2.29 -15.96 -2.56
C GLY A 53 2.10 -14.44 -2.48
N VAL A 54 2.88 -13.78 -1.63
CA VAL A 54 2.88 -12.31 -1.50
C VAL A 54 4.23 -11.77 -1.97
N LEU A 55 4.19 -10.87 -2.97
CA LEU A 55 5.35 -10.17 -3.49
C LEU A 55 5.37 -8.75 -2.93
N ASN A 56 6.28 -8.51 -2.00
CA ASN A 56 6.49 -7.16 -1.47
C ASN A 56 7.40 -6.38 -2.41
N LEU A 57 6.83 -5.43 -3.16
CA LEU A 57 7.54 -4.55 -4.10
C LEU A 57 7.63 -3.11 -3.56
N GLY A 58 7.61 -2.97 -2.24
CA GLY A 58 7.84 -1.71 -1.54
C GLY A 58 9.27 -1.21 -1.72
N ILE A 59 9.42 0.08 -1.94
CA ILE A 59 10.72 0.77 -2.02
C ILE A 59 10.68 1.98 -1.08
N GLY A 60 11.61 2.08 -0.15
CA GLY A 60 11.75 3.23 0.73
C GLY A 60 11.73 4.54 -0.05
N ASN A 61 10.98 5.55 0.41
CA ASN A 61 10.84 6.86 -0.24
C ASN A 61 10.42 6.83 -1.72
N ASN A 62 9.81 5.73 -2.20
CA ASN A 62 9.28 5.68 -3.57
C ASN A 62 8.11 6.65 -3.73
N ARG A 63 7.94 7.13 -4.96
CA ARG A 63 6.90 8.08 -5.35
C ARG A 63 6.22 7.62 -6.63
N VAL A 64 5.03 8.12 -6.86
CA VAL A 64 4.23 7.81 -8.07
C VAL A 64 4.48 8.80 -9.19
N VAL A 65 4.53 10.12 -8.85
CA VAL A 65 4.53 11.21 -9.83
C VAL A 65 5.62 12.26 -9.60
N VAL A 66 5.99 12.51 -8.34
CA VAL A 66 6.95 13.57 -7.98
C VAL A 66 8.38 13.03 -8.07
N PRO A 67 9.27 13.54 -8.94
CA PRO A 67 10.67 13.10 -9.02
C PRO A 67 11.45 13.28 -7.72
N GLY A 68 12.57 12.60 -7.57
CA GLY A 68 13.51 12.76 -6.46
C GLY A 68 13.27 11.84 -5.25
N GLY A 69 12.41 10.84 -5.37
CA GLY A 69 12.34 9.70 -4.45
C GLY A 69 13.40 8.63 -4.77
N PHE A 70 13.30 7.48 -4.11
CA PHE A 70 14.17 6.35 -4.41
C PHE A 70 13.54 5.45 -5.47
N GLY A 71 14.37 4.84 -6.28
CA GLY A 71 13.94 4.00 -7.39
C GLY A 71 13.19 4.77 -8.49
N VAL A 72 12.69 4.01 -9.45
CA VAL A 72 11.86 4.54 -10.54
C VAL A 72 10.46 4.84 -10.02
N LEU A 73 9.80 5.87 -10.55
CA LEU A 73 8.43 6.21 -10.16
C LEU A 73 7.49 5.00 -10.27
N ALA A 74 6.62 4.82 -9.29
CA ALA A 74 5.74 3.66 -9.21
C ALA A 74 4.90 3.47 -10.50
N LYS A 75 4.40 4.56 -11.09
CA LYS A 75 3.66 4.51 -12.38
C LYS A 75 4.51 3.99 -13.55
N GLU A 76 5.83 4.19 -13.51
CA GLU A 76 6.77 3.77 -14.57
C GLU A 76 7.25 2.35 -14.35
N ARG A 77 7.52 1.94 -13.09
CA ARG A 77 7.93 0.58 -12.77
C ARG A 77 6.79 -0.43 -12.72
N PHE A 78 5.54 0.02 -12.78
CA PHE A 78 4.35 -0.83 -12.63
C PHE A 78 4.31 -2.00 -13.62
N ASP A 79 4.63 -1.75 -14.89
CA ASP A 79 4.60 -2.78 -15.92
C ASP A 79 5.65 -3.86 -15.67
N LYS A 80 6.87 -3.46 -15.30
CA LYS A 80 7.99 -4.37 -15.03
C LYS A 80 7.82 -5.10 -13.70
N ASP A 81 7.52 -4.36 -12.63
CA ASP A 81 7.56 -4.90 -11.30
C ASP A 81 6.27 -5.65 -10.91
N VAL A 82 5.13 -5.29 -11.52
CA VAL A 82 3.84 -5.91 -11.22
C VAL A 82 3.35 -6.79 -12.37
N LEU A 83 3.17 -6.21 -13.56
CA LEU A 83 2.49 -6.91 -14.65
C LEU A 83 3.34 -7.99 -15.33
N ALA A 84 4.66 -7.89 -15.26
CA ALA A 84 5.58 -8.89 -15.81
C ALA A 84 5.89 -10.05 -14.85
N GLN A 85 5.46 -9.97 -13.59
CA GLN A 85 5.70 -11.04 -12.62
C GLN A 85 4.84 -12.26 -12.92
N ALA A 86 5.45 -13.43 -12.85
CA ALA A 86 4.74 -14.69 -13.09
C ALA A 86 3.66 -14.95 -12.02
N GLY A 87 2.52 -15.45 -12.44
CA GLY A 87 1.47 -15.89 -11.54
C GLY A 87 0.68 -14.78 -10.85
N VAL A 88 0.95 -13.48 -11.10
CA VAL A 88 0.20 -12.38 -10.48
C VAL A 88 -1.26 -12.44 -10.93
N LYS A 89 -2.18 -12.46 -9.95
CA LYS A 89 -3.64 -12.41 -10.13
C LYS A 89 -4.30 -11.31 -9.32
N LYS A 90 -3.61 -10.81 -8.31
CA LYS A 90 -4.09 -9.70 -7.47
C LYS A 90 -2.98 -8.65 -7.36
N VAL A 91 -3.35 -7.37 -7.36
CA VAL A 91 -2.44 -6.26 -7.10
C VAL A 91 -2.99 -5.35 -6.03
N ILE A 92 -2.13 -4.94 -5.11
CA ILE A 92 -2.41 -3.89 -4.13
C ILE A 92 -1.55 -2.69 -4.50
N ILE A 93 -2.18 -1.52 -4.66
CA ILE A 93 -1.51 -0.24 -4.87
C ILE A 93 -1.63 0.57 -3.58
N PHE A 94 -0.50 0.78 -2.90
CA PHE A 94 -0.44 1.55 -1.65
C PHE A 94 0.75 2.51 -1.66
N GLU A 95 0.53 3.67 -2.23
CA GLU A 95 1.55 4.69 -2.53
C GLU A 95 1.04 6.09 -2.22
N GLY A 96 1.84 7.13 -2.50
CA GLY A 96 1.45 8.52 -2.60
C GLY A 96 1.82 9.41 -1.42
N ILE A 97 2.12 8.87 -0.23
CA ILE A 97 2.47 9.72 0.93
C ILE A 97 3.75 10.54 0.69
N ASN A 98 4.73 9.98 -0.02
CA ASN A 98 5.98 10.68 -0.33
C ASN A 98 5.80 11.73 -1.44
N ASP A 99 4.85 11.55 -2.34
CA ASP A 99 4.46 12.58 -3.32
C ASP A 99 3.83 13.77 -2.62
N ILE A 100 2.86 13.51 -1.74
CA ILE A 100 2.20 14.54 -0.94
C ILE A 100 3.20 15.25 -0.06
N GLY A 101 4.05 14.51 0.68
CA GLY A 101 5.06 15.09 1.57
C GLY A 101 6.13 15.91 0.86
N ALA A 102 6.38 15.65 -0.41
CA ALA A 102 7.33 16.37 -1.25
C ALA A 102 6.69 17.53 -2.05
N ALA A 103 5.37 17.66 -2.02
CA ALA A 103 4.67 18.71 -2.73
C ALA A 103 5.10 20.09 -2.21
N LYS A 104 5.52 20.97 -3.12
CA LYS A 104 5.83 22.36 -2.76
C LYS A 104 4.55 23.10 -2.36
N SER A 105 4.70 24.18 -1.60
CA SER A 105 3.59 25.07 -1.24
C SER A 105 2.80 25.49 -2.48
N GLY A 106 1.47 25.36 -2.42
CA GLY A 106 0.56 25.66 -3.53
C GLY A 106 0.39 24.54 -4.57
N TYR A 107 1.16 23.42 -4.49
CA TYR A 107 1.08 22.32 -5.47
C TYR A 107 0.42 21.05 -4.95
N SER A 108 0.00 21.00 -3.69
CA SER A 108 -0.56 19.80 -3.07
C SER A 108 -1.82 19.28 -3.79
N GLU A 109 -2.70 20.17 -4.24
CA GLU A 109 -3.89 19.81 -5.01
C GLU A 109 -3.52 19.21 -6.39
N THR A 110 -2.53 19.82 -7.07
CA THR A 110 -2.01 19.29 -8.34
C THR A 110 -1.43 17.90 -8.16
N VAL A 111 -0.65 17.67 -7.09
CA VAL A 111 -0.10 16.36 -6.77
C VAL A 111 -1.20 15.35 -6.49
N ALA A 112 -2.24 15.72 -5.73
CA ALA A 112 -3.38 14.82 -5.48
C ALA A 112 -4.08 14.41 -6.78
N ARG A 113 -4.32 15.35 -7.70
CA ARG A 113 -4.90 15.07 -9.01
C ARG A 113 -4.02 14.13 -9.84
N GLN A 114 -2.72 14.40 -9.91
CA GLN A 114 -1.76 13.57 -10.65
C GLN A 114 -1.65 12.15 -10.06
N LEU A 115 -1.75 12.00 -8.74
CA LEU A 115 -1.82 10.68 -8.09
C LEU A 115 -3.07 9.93 -8.53
N ILE A 116 -4.23 10.57 -8.54
CA ILE A 116 -5.51 9.97 -8.98
C ILE A 116 -5.41 9.53 -10.45
N GLU A 117 -4.92 10.39 -11.34
CA GLU A 117 -4.72 10.06 -12.75
C GLU A 117 -3.78 8.86 -12.93
N SER A 118 -2.70 8.80 -12.15
CA SER A 118 -1.75 7.68 -12.20
C SER A 118 -2.37 6.38 -11.66
N TYR A 119 -3.16 6.46 -10.60
CA TYR A 119 -3.90 5.30 -10.09
C TYR A 119 -4.89 4.77 -11.11
N GLN A 120 -5.66 5.65 -11.78
CA GLN A 120 -6.57 5.26 -12.86
C GLN A 120 -5.84 4.52 -13.99
N ALA A 121 -4.66 5.03 -14.38
CA ALA A 121 -3.84 4.38 -15.41
C ALA A 121 -3.34 3.00 -14.98
N MET A 122 -2.84 2.85 -13.74
CA MET A 122 -2.39 1.56 -13.21
C MET A 122 -3.55 0.57 -13.05
N ILE A 123 -4.72 1.01 -12.59
CA ILE A 123 -5.95 0.18 -12.51
C ILE A 123 -6.34 -0.31 -13.90
N LYS A 124 -6.38 0.57 -14.91
CA LYS A 124 -6.70 0.22 -16.29
C LYS A 124 -5.75 -0.85 -16.83
N LYS A 125 -4.44 -0.70 -16.62
CA LYS A 125 -3.41 -1.67 -17.03
C LYS A 125 -3.61 -3.02 -16.32
N ALA A 126 -3.85 -3.03 -15.00
CA ALA A 126 -4.08 -4.25 -14.24
C ALA A 126 -5.35 -4.98 -14.69
N LYS A 127 -6.45 -4.26 -14.89
CA LYS A 127 -7.71 -4.83 -15.40
C LYS A 127 -7.55 -5.42 -16.81
N ALA A 128 -6.78 -4.79 -17.70
CA ALA A 128 -6.47 -5.32 -19.02
C ALA A 128 -5.73 -6.68 -18.95
N ARG A 129 -5.00 -6.94 -17.87
CA ARG A 129 -4.38 -8.24 -17.54
C ARG A 129 -5.29 -9.15 -16.69
N ARG A 130 -6.56 -8.78 -16.49
CA ARG A 130 -7.54 -9.51 -15.67
C ARG A 130 -7.08 -9.72 -14.21
N LEU A 131 -6.31 -8.78 -13.68
CA LEU A 131 -5.93 -8.79 -12.26
C LEU A 131 -7.06 -8.23 -11.41
N LYS A 132 -7.25 -8.80 -10.21
CA LYS A 132 -8.01 -8.15 -9.15
C LYS A 132 -7.20 -7.00 -8.58
N VAL A 133 -7.84 -5.85 -8.40
CA VAL A 133 -7.18 -4.60 -7.99
C VAL A 133 -7.70 -4.16 -6.63
N TYR A 134 -6.77 -3.91 -5.72
CA TYR A 134 -7.06 -3.37 -4.39
C TYR A 134 -6.27 -2.07 -4.18
N LEU A 135 -6.87 -1.08 -3.54
CA LEU A 135 -6.23 0.19 -3.22
C LEU A 135 -6.09 0.35 -1.72
N GLY A 136 -4.91 0.76 -1.26
CA GLY A 136 -4.68 1.17 0.12
C GLY A 136 -4.90 2.69 0.29
N THR A 137 -5.70 3.10 1.30
CA THR A 137 -5.79 4.52 1.64
C THR A 137 -4.53 4.99 2.34
N ILE A 138 -4.06 6.21 1.99
CA ILE A 138 -2.87 6.83 2.57
C ILE A 138 -3.09 7.08 4.06
N THR A 139 -2.20 6.55 4.89
CA THR A 139 -2.30 6.61 6.35
C THR A 139 -2.22 8.04 6.89
N PRO A 140 -2.83 8.32 8.07
CA PRO A 140 -2.67 9.61 8.74
C PRO A 140 -1.21 9.86 9.12
N PHE A 141 -0.76 11.13 9.08
CA PHE A 141 0.65 11.45 9.34
C PHE A 141 0.87 12.78 10.09
N LYS A 142 -0.15 13.28 10.80
CA LYS A 142 0.01 14.46 11.64
C LYS A 142 1.00 14.20 12.76
N GLY A 143 2.03 15.02 12.82
CA GLY A 143 3.20 14.87 13.68
C GLY A 143 4.48 14.53 12.91
N ALA A 144 4.37 14.02 11.71
CA ALA A 144 5.52 13.79 10.82
C ALA A 144 6.06 15.10 10.22
N GLY A 145 7.33 15.10 9.84
CA GLY A 145 7.95 16.24 9.15
C GLY A 145 7.30 16.62 7.81
N TYR A 146 6.54 15.69 7.22
CA TYR A 146 5.77 15.92 5.99
C TYR A 146 4.47 16.68 6.23
N TYR A 147 4.00 16.80 7.48
CA TYR A 147 2.67 17.31 7.74
C TYR A 147 2.55 18.81 7.48
N SER A 148 1.52 19.16 6.74
CA SER A 148 0.96 20.50 6.67
C SER A 148 -0.55 20.40 6.44
N PRO A 149 -1.34 21.45 6.72
CA PRO A 149 -2.78 21.43 6.39
C PRO A 149 -3.06 21.17 4.90
N PHE A 150 -2.20 21.66 4.01
CA PHE A 150 -2.34 21.45 2.56
C PHE A 150 -2.05 20.00 2.16
N HIS A 151 -1.04 19.38 2.77
CA HIS A 151 -0.73 17.96 2.55
C HIS A 151 -1.84 17.05 3.10
N GLU A 152 -2.41 17.42 4.23
CA GLU A 152 -3.56 16.70 4.79
C GLU A 152 -4.79 16.80 3.86
N ALA A 153 -5.09 17.98 3.33
CA ALA A 153 -6.18 18.16 2.36
C ALA A 153 -5.95 17.28 1.12
N ALA A 154 -4.72 17.24 0.58
CA ALA A 154 -4.36 16.37 -0.54
C ALA A 154 -4.56 14.89 -0.19
N ARG A 155 -4.13 14.44 1.01
CA ARG A 155 -4.36 13.07 1.49
C ARG A 155 -5.84 12.74 1.54
N GLN A 156 -6.67 13.62 2.09
CA GLN A 156 -8.11 13.41 2.17
C GLN A 156 -8.75 13.31 0.78
N THR A 157 -8.37 14.18 -0.15
CA THR A 157 -8.85 14.14 -1.54
C THR A 157 -8.54 12.79 -2.20
N VAL A 158 -7.30 12.31 -2.09
CA VAL A 158 -6.92 11.00 -2.66
C VAL A 158 -7.66 9.86 -1.97
N ASN A 159 -7.77 9.87 -0.64
CA ASN A 159 -8.45 8.83 0.12
C ASN A 159 -9.96 8.78 -0.14
N GLU A 160 -10.61 9.92 -0.31
CA GLU A 160 -12.02 9.98 -0.70
C GLU A 160 -12.22 9.37 -2.08
N TRP A 161 -11.36 9.73 -3.04
CA TRP A 161 -11.39 9.13 -4.36
C TRP A 161 -11.20 7.60 -4.29
N ILE A 162 -10.22 7.10 -3.53
CA ILE A 162 -9.99 5.65 -3.32
C ILE A 162 -11.27 4.96 -2.81
N ARG A 163 -11.90 5.52 -1.78
CA ARG A 163 -13.13 4.96 -1.21
C ARG A 163 -14.27 4.92 -2.22
N ASN A 164 -14.37 5.92 -3.08
CA ASN A 164 -15.39 6.00 -4.14
C ASN A 164 -15.15 4.93 -5.22
N GLN A 165 -13.90 4.53 -5.50
CA GLN A 165 -13.63 3.42 -6.45
C GLN A 165 -14.27 2.10 -5.99
N ALA A 166 -14.23 1.80 -4.70
CA ALA A 166 -14.88 0.59 -4.17
C ALA A 166 -16.42 0.69 -4.22
N LYS A 167 -16.98 1.84 -3.87
CA LYS A 167 -18.44 2.07 -3.96
C LYS A 167 -18.96 1.90 -5.37
N ASN A 168 -18.22 2.39 -6.36
CA ASN A 168 -18.56 2.32 -7.77
C ASN A 168 -18.18 0.98 -8.43
N LYS A 169 -17.61 0.03 -7.67
CA LYS A 169 -17.12 -1.26 -8.17
C LYS A 169 -16.04 -1.13 -9.26
N GLU A 170 -15.28 -0.04 -9.21
CA GLU A 170 -14.15 0.18 -10.12
C GLU A 170 -12.89 -0.60 -9.71
N VAL A 171 -12.84 -1.06 -8.48
CA VAL A 171 -11.80 -1.97 -7.95
C VAL A 171 -12.45 -3.10 -7.16
N ASP A 172 -11.72 -4.18 -6.94
CA ASP A 172 -12.21 -5.37 -6.24
C ASP A 172 -12.29 -5.18 -4.72
N GLY A 173 -11.62 -4.17 -4.19
CA GLY A 173 -11.70 -3.79 -2.79
C GLY A 173 -10.72 -2.69 -2.40
N ILE A 174 -10.85 -2.24 -1.16
CA ILE A 174 -9.92 -1.28 -0.56
C ILE A 174 -9.39 -1.79 0.78
N LEU A 175 -8.17 -1.43 1.06
CA LEU A 175 -7.55 -1.55 2.38
C LEU A 175 -7.61 -0.17 3.03
N ASP A 176 -8.66 0.10 3.80
CA ASP A 176 -8.83 1.43 4.44
C ASP A 176 -7.89 1.57 5.65
N PHE A 177 -6.59 1.56 5.37
CA PHE A 177 -5.54 1.71 6.37
C PHE A 177 -5.61 3.05 7.11
N ALA A 178 -6.11 4.10 6.46
CA ALA A 178 -6.32 5.38 7.11
C ALA A 178 -7.30 5.25 8.27
N LYS A 179 -8.48 4.65 8.02
CA LYS A 179 -9.50 4.43 9.05
C LYS A 179 -9.04 3.44 10.12
N LEU A 180 -8.32 2.41 9.71
CA LEU A 180 -7.81 1.36 10.60
C LEU A 180 -6.87 1.90 11.66
N LEU A 181 -5.94 2.79 11.25
CA LEU A 181 -4.85 3.25 12.11
C LEU A 181 -5.11 4.62 12.76
N GLN A 182 -6.15 5.36 12.35
CA GLN A 182 -6.42 6.70 12.85
C GLN A 182 -6.68 6.75 14.36
N ASP A 183 -6.23 7.81 15.00
CA ASP A 183 -6.61 8.16 16.36
C ASP A 183 -8.11 8.57 16.38
N PRO A 184 -8.96 7.99 17.25
CA PRO A 184 -10.37 8.34 17.31
C PRO A 184 -10.63 9.81 17.71
N LYS A 185 -9.64 10.48 18.31
CA LYS A 185 -9.75 11.90 18.72
C LYS A 185 -9.23 12.87 17.66
N ASP A 186 -8.38 12.40 16.73
CA ASP A 186 -7.82 13.21 15.64
C ASP A 186 -7.48 12.28 14.46
N ASP A 187 -8.34 12.21 13.46
CA ASP A 187 -8.24 11.33 12.30
C ASP A 187 -7.07 11.68 11.35
N ARG A 188 -6.38 12.79 11.61
CA ARG A 188 -5.19 13.22 10.86
C ARG A 188 -3.91 12.56 11.36
N ARG A 189 -3.94 11.88 12.51
CA ARG A 189 -2.80 11.17 13.10
C ARG A 189 -3.10 9.69 13.33
N MET A 190 -2.07 8.87 13.32
CA MET A 190 -2.19 7.49 13.75
C MET A 190 -2.32 7.40 15.28
N LYS A 191 -2.95 6.34 15.78
CA LYS A 191 -2.88 6.01 17.23
C LYS A 191 -1.42 5.83 17.64
N LYS A 192 -1.10 6.36 18.83
CA LYS A 192 0.28 6.29 19.36
C LYS A 192 0.79 4.85 19.50
N GLU A 193 -0.07 3.90 19.77
CA GLU A 193 0.26 2.48 19.92
C GLU A 193 0.65 1.80 18.60
N TYR A 194 0.28 2.40 17.43
CA TYR A 194 0.51 1.85 16.10
C TYR A 194 1.63 2.55 15.32
N VAL A 195 2.10 3.69 15.80
CA VAL A 195 3.04 4.55 15.07
C VAL A 195 4.41 4.60 15.73
N SER A 196 5.43 4.76 14.93
CA SER A 196 6.80 5.01 15.37
C SER A 196 7.00 6.48 15.81
N ASN A 197 8.17 6.81 16.33
CA ASN A 197 8.48 8.15 16.84
C ASN A 197 8.44 9.23 15.75
N ASP A 198 8.53 8.86 14.48
CA ASP A 198 8.47 9.80 13.34
C ASP A 198 7.05 10.20 12.91
N TRP A 199 6.02 9.62 13.50
CA TRP A 199 4.60 9.86 13.20
C TRP A 199 4.20 9.61 11.75
N LEU A 200 5.03 8.88 11.00
CA LEU A 200 4.82 8.53 9.60
C LEU A 200 4.73 7.03 9.37
N HIS A 201 5.64 6.28 9.98
CA HIS A 201 5.73 4.83 9.77
C HIS A 201 5.03 4.06 10.90
N PRO A 202 4.24 3.05 10.59
CA PRO A 202 3.75 2.12 11.60
C PRO A 202 4.92 1.45 12.34
N ASN A 203 4.71 1.14 13.60
CA ASN A 203 5.59 0.25 14.37
C ASN A 203 5.16 -1.22 14.16
N PRO A 204 5.86 -2.23 14.75
CA PRO A 204 5.50 -3.64 14.58
C PRO A 204 4.04 -3.97 14.95
N THR A 205 3.46 -3.30 15.96
CA THR A 205 2.06 -3.46 16.33
C THR A 205 1.12 -2.94 15.24
N GLY A 206 1.42 -1.77 14.69
CA GLY A 206 0.68 -1.19 13.55
C GLY A 206 0.76 -2.08 12.32
N TYR A 207 1.95 -2.60 11.98
CA TYR A 207 2.11 -3.54 10.87
C TYR A 207 1.33 -4.83 11.05
N LYS A 208 1.29 -5.38 12.28
CA LYS A 208 0.47 -6.56 12.59
C LYS A 208 -1.01 -6.31 12.34
N VAL A 209 -1.52 -5.17 12.77
CA VAL A 209 -2.92 -4.79 12.55
C VAL A 209 -3.21 -4.61 11.05
N MET A 210 -2.33 -3.93 10.31
CA MET A 210 -2.46 -3.76 8.86
C MET A 210 -2.47 -5.09 8.11
N GLY A 211 -1.53 -5.97 8.39
CA GLY A 211 -1.40 -7.26 7.72
C GLY A 211 -2.59 -8.18 7.99
N SER A 212 -3.06 -8.23 9.25
CA SER A 212 -4.24 -9.01 9.62
C SER A 212 -5.51 -8.52 8.90
N TYR A 213 -5.70 -7.21 8.84
CA TYR A 213 -6.81 -6.58 8.13
C TYR A 213 -6.73 -6.83 6.61
N ALA A 214 -5.54 -6.66 6.03
CA ALA A 214 -5.34 -6.90 4.60
C ALA A 214 -5.65 -8.36 4.22
N ALA A 215 -5.21 -9.34 5.02
CA ALA A 215 -5.52 -10.74 4.79
C ALA A 215 -7.02 -11.04 4.82
N GLU A 216 -7.77 -10.38 5.71
CA GLU A 216 -9.22 -10.54 5.79
C GLU A 216 -9.94 -10.04 4.52
N ILE A 217 -9.49 -8.94 3.95
CA ILE A 217 -10.10 -8.38 2.73
C ILE A 217 -9.72 -9.17 1.47
N ILE A 218 -8.50 -9.72 1.42
CA ILE A 218 -7.93 -10.31 0.19
C ILE A 218 -8.19 -11.81 0.06
N LYS A 219 -8.46 -12.50 1.16
CA LYS A 219 -8.69 -13.97 1.24
C LYS A 219 -9.61 -14.52 0.16
#